data_b8886c19e33775f71f82f5e34912f34e
#
_entry.id   b8886c19e33775f71f82f5e34912f34e
#
_cell.length_a   1.000
_cell.length_b   1.000
_cell.length_c   1.000
_cell.angle_alpha   90.00
_cell.angle_beta   90.00
_cell.angle_gamma   90.00
#
_symmetry.space_group_name_H-M   'P 1'
#
loop_
_entity.id
_entity.type
_entity.pdbx_description
1 polymer ?
#
loop_
_entity_poly.entity_id
_entity_poly.type
_entity_poly.pdbx_seq_one_letter_code
_entity_poly.pdbx_strand_id
1 'polypeptide(L)'
;LGLAFDRLERGFVDAYTGDPALKAEVENAPAPDPARLADRARGLLADLPGALDAARAEFIGAHLRALECSARKFAGDDVGFIDEVRAYFDVDIAMADPDRYRQAHADLAEALGVPGATGDELRDIYAAHRRADEIPPERVDECVRAFSSALRERVRSAYPLPDNEIVEFEVVTDKPWSGFNYYLGNYRSRVAINADLTQYMLS
;
A
#
# COMPACT_ATOMS: atom_id res chain seq x y z
N LEU A 1 -13.25 -15.24 -2.76
CA LEU A 1 -11.83 -15.60 -2.73
C LEU A 1 -11.09 -14.79 -1.67
N GLY A 2 -11.04 -13.43 -1.72
CA GLY A 2 -10.30 -12.60 -0.77
C GLY A 2 -10.57 -12.92 0.70
N LEU A 3 -11.82 -13.03 1.11
CA LEU A 3 -12.18 -13.41 2.48
C LEU A 3 -11.67 -14.82 2.87
N ALA A 4 -11.59 -15.75 1.92
CA ALA A 4 -11.00 -17.06 2.19
C ALA A 4 -9.47 -16.96 2.38
N PHE A 5 -8.81 -16.08 1.63
CA PHE A 5 -7.39 -15.77 1.83
C PHE A 5 -7.12 -15.15 3.20
N ASP A 6 -7.97 -14.26 3.69
CA ASP A 6 -7.84 -13.66 5.03
C ASP A 6 -7.86 -14.69 6.16
N ARG A 7 -8.40 -15.88 5.90
CA ARG A 7 -8.36 -17.01 6.85
C ARG A 7 -7.06 -17.81 6.77
N LEU A 8 -6.30 -17.71 5.67
CA LEU A 8 -4.95 -18.28 5.54
C LEU A 8 -3.90 -17.32 6.10
N GLU A 9 -4.03 -16.04 5.76
CA GLU A 9 -3.12 -14.97 6.15
C GLU A 9 -3.96 -13.81 6.70
N ARG A 10 -3.95 -13.65 8.01
CA ARG A 10 -4.70 -12.60 8.71
C ARG A 10 -4.23 -11.21 8.30
N GLY A 11 -5.17 -10.36 7.88
CA GLY A 11 -4.89 -9.02 7.37
C GLY A 11 -4.74 -8.95 5.84
N PHE A 12 -4.97 -10.08 5.15
CA PHE A 12 -5.02 -10.06 3.68
C PHE A 12 -6.15 -9.15 3.15
N VAL A 13 -7.25 -9.06 3.90
CA VAL A 13 -8.34 -8.11 3.65
C VAL A 13 -8.34 -7.06 4.75
N ASP A 14 -7.73 -5.91 4.49
CA ASP A 14 -7.64 -4.80 5.45
C ASP A 14 -8.99 -4.29 5.94
N ALA A 15 -9.92 -4.09 5.00
CA ALA A 15 -11.26 -3.61 5.30
C ALA A 15 -12.29 -4.27 4.38
N TYR A 16 -13.27 -4.89 4.97
CA TYR A 16 -14.40 -5.46 4.24
C TYR A 16 -15.67 -4.63 4.45
N THR A 17 -16.14 -4.02 3.38
CA THR A 17 -17.33 -3.17 3.36
C THR A 17 -18.51 -3.80 2.60
N GLY A 18 -18.38 -5.09 2.23
CA GLY A 18 -19.41 -5.84 1.51
C GLY A 18 -20.48 -6.44 2.43
N ASP A 19 -21.23 -7.40 1.90
CA ASP A 19 -22.32 -8.07 2.63
C ASP A 19 -21.79 -8.84 3.87
N PRO A 20 -22.22 -8.47 5.09
CA PRO A 20 -21.82 -9.16 6.31
C PRO A 20 -22.20 -10.65 6.32
N ALA A 21 -23.29 -11.03 5.62
CA ALA A 21 -23.72 -12.44 5.54
C ALA A 21 -22.70 -13.28 4.78
N LEU A 22 -22.13 -12.74 3.67
CA LEU A 22 -21.07 -13.41 2.94
C LEU A 22 -19.81 -13.57 3.78
N LYS A 23 -19.45 -12.56 4.57
CA LYS A 23 -18.33 -12.66 5.50
C LYS A 23 -18.54 -13.76 6.52
N ALA A 24 -19.70 -13.81 7.16
CA ALA A 24 -20.05 -14.83 8.14
C ALA A 24 -20.07 -16.23 7.52
N GLU A 25 -20.59 -16.38 6.30
CA GLU A 25 -20.55 -17.65 5.58
C GLU A 25 -19.12 -18.15 5.40
N VAL A 26 -18.22 -17.30 4.93
CA VAL A 26 -16.82 -17.67 4.70
C VAL A 26 -16.11 -17.96 6.03
N GLU A 27 -16.36 -17.20 7.08
CA GLU A 27 -15.79 -17.44 8.42
C GLU A 27 -16.20 -18.78 9.01
N ASN A 28 -17.43 -19.23 8.78
CA ASN A 28 -17.96 -20.50 9.26
C ASN A 28 -17.68 -21.69 8.32
N ALA A 29 -17.14 -21.47 7.13
CA ALA A 29 -16.80 -22.53 6.20
C ALA A 29 -15.62 -23.38 6.72
N PRO A 30 -15.38 -24.60 6.20
CA PRO A 30 -14.15 -25.36 6.47
C PRO A 30 -12.88 -24.54 6.18
N ALA A 31 -11.75 -24.96 6.76
CA ALA A 31 -10.46 -24.32 6.50
C ALA A 31 -10.19 -24.26 4.98
N PRO A 32 -9.78 -23.09 4.44
CA PRO A 32 -9.52 -22.98 3.02
C PRO A 32 -8.32 -23.84 2.61
N ASP A 33 -8.45 -24.50 1.46
CA ASP A 33 -7.38 -25.24 0.80
C ASP A 33 -6.76 -24.34 -0.28
N PRO A 34 -5.48 -23.95 -0.17
CA PRO A 34 -4.85 -23.07 -1.13
C PRO A 34 -4.88 -23.57 -2.57
N ALA A 35 -4.68 -24.87 -2.81
CA ALA A 35 -4.70 -25.43 -4.15
C ALA A 35 -6.10 -25.27 -4.79
N ARG A 36 -7.16 -25.52 -4.02
CA ARG A 36 -8.54 -25.29 -4.48
C ARG A 36 -8.85 -23.82 -4.72
N LEU A 37 -8.26 -22.91 -3.95
CA LEU A 37 -8.41 -21.47 -4.20
C LEU A 37 -7.74 -21.07 -5.52
N ALA A 38 -6.56 -21.63 -5.85
CA ALA A 38 -5.91 -21.44 -7.13
C ALA A 38 -6.77 -21.92 -8.29
N ASP A 39 -7.30 -23.16 -8.19
CA ASP A 39 -8.20 -23.73 -9.22
C ASP A 39 -9.44 -22.86 -9.42
N ARG A 40 -10.04 -22.39 -8.34
CA ARG A 40 -11.22 -21.53 -8.38
C ARG A 40 -10.91 -20.17 -9.02
N ALA A 41 -9.75 -19.56 -8.74
CA ALA A 41 -9.32 -18.32 -9.36
C ALA A 41 -9.14 -18.50 -10.87
N ARG A 42 -8.51 -19.60 -11.30
CA ARG A 42 -8.36 -19.96 -12.73
C ARG A 42 -9.71 -20.16 -13.44
N GLY A 43 -10.65 -20.86 -12.80
CA GLY A 43 -12.00 -21.03 -13.33
C GLY A 43 -12.70 -19.70 -13.56
N LEU A 44 -12.67 -18.80 -12.54
CA LEU A 44 -13.24 -17.47 -12.67
C LEU A 44 -12.58 -16.63 -13.77
N LEU A 45 -11.24 -16.73 -13.94
CA LEU A 45 -10.53 -16.05 -15.02
C LEU A 45 -11.02 -16.54 -16.42
N ALA A 46 -11.27 -17.83 -16.57
CA ALA A 46 -11.76 -18.39 -17.82
C ALA A 46 -13.20 -17.93 -18.16
N ASP A 47 -14.01 -17.67 -17.15
CA ASP A 47 -15.43 -17.27 -17.31
C ASP A 47 -15.60 -15.76 -17.54
N LEU A 48 -14.60 -14.91 -17.21
CA LEU A 48 -14.72 -13.44 -17.29
C LEU A 48 -15.11 -12.90 -18.68
N PRO A 49 -14.53 -13.38 -19.80
CA PRO A 49 -14.77 -12.77 -21.11
C PRO A 49 -16.23 -12.79 -21.58
N GLY A 50 -17.05 -13.64 -21.02
CA GLY A 50 -18.47 -13.73 -21.36
C GLY A 50 -19.43 -13.11 -20.34
N ALA A 51 -18.91 -12.73 -19.15
CA ALA A 51 -19.74 -12.34 -18.01
C ALA A 51 -19.80 -10.82 -17.77
N LEU A 52 -18.79 -10.08 -18.23
CA LEU A 52 -18.62 -8.65 -17.92
C LEU A 52 -18.20 -7.87 -19.17
N ASP A 53 -18.38 -6.54 -19.14
CA ASP A 53 -17.76 -5.67 -20.14
C ASP A 53 -16.22 -5.75 -20.08
N ALA A 54 -15.56 -5.36 -21.16
CA ALA A 54 -14.10 -5.55 -21.32
C ALA A 54 -13.27 -4.86 -20.22
N ALA A 55 -13.62 -3.62 -19.87
CA ALA A 55 -12.84 -2.87 -18.86
C ALA A 55 -13.01 -3.49 -17.46
N ARG A 56 -14.24 -3.91 -17.13
CA ARG A 56 -14.51 -4.59 -15.86
C ARG A 56 -13.88 -5.98 -15.80
N ALA A 57 -13.89 -6.71 -16.92
CA ALA A 57 -13.24 -8.03 -17.02
C ALA A 57 -11.71 -7.89 -16.83
N GLU A 58 -11.09 -6.90 -17.46
CA GLU A 58 -9.66 -6.62 -17.30
C GLU A 58 -9.29 -6.31 -15.84
N PHE A 59 -10.03 -5.39 -15.20
CA PHE A 59 -9.84 -5.02 -13.79
C PHE A 59 -9.97 -6.23 -12.85
N ILE A 60 -11.06 -6.99 -12.96
CA ILE A 60 -11.27 -8.18 -12.11
C ILE A 60 -10.24 -9.28 -12.45
N GLY A 61 -9.87 -9.41 -13.72
CA GLY A 61 -8.87 -10.36 -14.19
C GLY A 61 -7.49 -10.12 -13.55
N ALA A 62 -7.06 -8.86 -13.43
CA ALA A 62 -5.82 -8.52 -12.75
C ALA A 62 -5.83 -8.99 -11.28
N HIS A 63 -6.92 -8.74 -10.56
CA HIS A 63 -7.06 -9.20 -9.18
C HIS A 63 -7.10 -10.72 -9.05
N LEU A 64 -7.77 -11.41 -9.97
CA LEU A 64 -7.83 -12.86 -9.96
C LEU A 64 -6.47 -13.51 -10.27
N ARG A 65 -5.65 -12.92 -11.15
CA ARG A 65 -4.27 -13.37 -11.40
C ARG A 65 -3.41 -13.23 -10.15
N ALA A 66 -3.52 -12.10 -9.44
CA ALA A 66 -2.81 -11.91 -8.17
C ALA A 66 -3.24 -12.93 -7.10
N LEU A 67 -4.55 -13.16 -6.96
CA LEU A 67 -5.08 -14.15 -6.03
C LEU A 67 -4.67 -15.58 -6.40
N GLU A 68 -4.65 -15.94 -7.68
CA GLU A 68 -4.17 -17.24 -8.16
C GLU A 68 -2.70 -17.45 -7.81
N CYS A 69 -1.87 -16.45 -8.06
CA CYS A 69 -0.45 -16.48 -7.70
C CYS A 69 -0.25 -16.67 -6.20
N SER A 70 -0.96 -15.90 -5.37
CA SER A 70 -0.92 -16.04 -3.90
C SER A 70 -1.33 -17.45 -3.47
N ALA A 71 -2.42 -17.98 -4.05
CA ALA A 71 -2.92 -19.32 -3.72
C ALA A 71 -1.88 -20.41 -4.02
N ARG A 72 -1.20 -20.33 -5.16
CA ARG A 72 -0.13 -21.25 -5.52
C ARG A 72 1.04 -21.19 -4.55
N LYS A 73 1.45 -19.99 -4.14
CA LYS A 73 2.51 -19.84 -3.13
C LYS A 73 2.11 -20.44 -1.80
N PHE A 74 0.88 -20.24 -1.34
CA PHE A 74 0.36 -20.90 -0.13
C PHE A 74 0.22 -22.42 -0.28
N ALA A 75 0.02 -22.91 -1.50
CA ALA A 75 0.03 -24.35 -1.80
C ALA A 75 1.44 -24.95 -1.85
N GLY A 76 2.50 -24.12 -1.81
CA GLY A 76 3.89 -24.53 -1.82
C GLY A 76 4.56 -24.53 -3.20
N ASP A 77 3.92 -23.93 -4.21
CA ASP A 77 4.53 -23.75 -5.52
C ASP A 77 5.72 -22.77 -5.44
N ASP A 78 6.80 -23.11 -6.14
CA ASP A 78 7.92 -22.18 -6.35
C ASP A 78 7.58 -21.22 -7.49
N VAL A 79 7.15 -20.01 -7.12
CA VAL A 79 6.88 -18.92 -8.06
C VAL A 79 8.09 -18.00 -8.13
N GLY A 80 8.73 -17.91 -9.30
CA GLY A 80 9.86 -17.03 -9.50
C GLY A 80 9.52 -15.56 -9.26
N PHE A 81 10.48 -14.80 -8.68
CA PHE A 81 10.28 -13.40 -8.29
C PHE A 81 9.70 -12.50 -9.40
N ILE A 82 10.20 -12.66 -10.65
CA ILE A 82 9.71 -11.85 -11.79
C ILE A 82 8.25 -12.19 -12.12
N ASP A 83 7.88 -13.48 -12.07
CA ASP A 83 6.51 -13.92 -12.33
C ASP A 83 5.55 -13.50 -11.22
N GLU A 84 6.01 -13.49 -9.97
CA GLU A 84 5.27 -12.97 -8.84
C GLU A 84 4.99 -11.46 -8.98
N VAL A 85 6.03 -10.66 -9.30
CA VAL A 85 5.88 -9.22 -9.54
C VAL A 85 4.93 -8.94 -10.69
N ARG A 86 5.03 -9.71 -11.79
CA ARG A 86 4.08 -9.58 -12.91
C ARG A 86 2.66 -9.90 -12.48
N ALA A 87 2.45 -10.96 -11.70
CA ALA A 87 1.12 -11.36 -11.25
C ALA A 87 0.48 -10.34 -10.30
N TYR A 88 1.26 -9.68 -9.43
CA TYR A 88 0.73 -8.74 -8.44
C TYR A 88 0.60 -7.31 -8.95
N PHE A 89 1.51 -6.88 -9.81
CA PHE A 89 1.61 -5.47 -10.22
C PHE A 89 1.37 -5.24 -11.71
N ASP A 90 1.17 -6.31 -12.48
CA ASP A 90 0.96 -6.27 -13.94
C ASP A 90 2.09 -5.53 -14.68
N VAL A 91 3.32 -5.71 -14.22
CA VAL A 91 4.53 -5.07 -14.78
C VAL A 91 5.61 -6.09 -15.09
N ASP A 92 6.32 -5.87 -16.18
CA ASP A 92 7.53 -6.59 -16.50
C ASP A 92 8.74 -5.84 -15.96
N ILE A 93 9.48 -6.49 -15.06
CA ILE A 93 10.69 -5.91 -14.48
C ILE A 93 11.95 -6.51 -15.11
N ALA A 94 12.98 -5.67 -15.20
CA ALA A 94 14.33 -6.07 -15.60
C ALA A 94 15.35 -5.40 -14.69
N MET A 95 16.56 -5.93 -14.65
CA MET A 95 17.66 -5.28 -13.96
C MET A 95 17.92 -3.91 -14.60
N ALA A 96 17.86 -2.87 -13.80
CA ALA A 96 18.25 -1.55 -14.24
C ALA A 96 19.77 -1.43 -14.34
N ASP A 97 20.24 -0.48 -15.16
CA ASP A 97 21.66 -0.18 -15.26
C ASP A 97 22.18 0.33 -13.91
N PRO A 98 23.19 -0.32 -13.29
CA PRO A 98 23.77 0.11 -12.03
C PRO A 98 24.35 1.54 -12.06
N ASP A 99 24.78 2.04 -13.22
CA ASP A 99 25.34 3.38 -13.35
C ASP A 99 24.31 4.47 -13.07
N ARG A 100 23.04 4.20 -13.35
CA ARG A 100 21.94 5.11 -12.98
C ARG A 100 21.87 5.34 -11.44
N TYR A 101 22.08 4.30 -10.67
CA TYR A 101 22.05 4.41 -9.19
C TYR A 101 23.35 5.07 -8.67
N ARG A 102 24.50 4.80 -9.29
CA ARG A 102 25.75 5.48 -8.95
C ARG A 102 25.66 6.99 -9.21
N GLN A 103 25.05 7.38 -10.34
CA GLN A 103 24.80 8.78 -10.64
C GLN A 103 23.87 9.43 -9.61
N ALA A 104 22.76 8.78 -9.24
CA ALA A 104 21.85 9.29 -8.22
C ALA A 104 22.55 9.46 -6.84
N HIS A 105 23.45 8.55 -6.48
CA HIS A 105 24.26 8.71 -5.26
C HIS A 105 25.25 9.89 -5.37
N ALA A 106 25.86 10.11 -6.55
CA ALA A 106 26.74 11.25 -6.76
C ALA A 106 25.97 12.58 -6.68
N ASP A 107 24.80 12.65 -7.30
CA ASP A 107 23.89 13.82 -7.24
C ASP A 107 23.44 14.12 -5.80
N LEU A 108 23.13 13.06 -5.02
CA LEU A 108 22.78 13.20 -3.61
C LEU A 108 23.97 13.73 -2.79
N ALA A 109 25.17 13.18 -3.02
CA ALA A 109 26.38 13.64 -2.32
C ALA A 109 26.70 15.10 -2.64
N GLU A 110 26.51 15.53 -3.88
CA GLU A 110 26.68 16.93 -4.28
C GLU A 110 25.63 17.82 -3.60
N ALA A 111 24.36 17.42 -3.60
CA ALA A 111 23.26 18.17 -2.96
C ALA A 111 23.46 18.32 -1.44
N LEU A 112 24.07 17.33 -0.79
CA LEU A 112 24.42 17.38 0.63
C LEU A 112 25.75 18.13 0.93
N GLY A 113 26.42 18.63 -0.10
CA GLY A 113 27.69 19.35 0.07
C GLY A 113 28.89 18.47 0.41
N VAL A 114 28.84 17.18 0.10
CA VAL A 114 29.86 16.16 0.38
C VAL A 114 30.24 15.39 -0.90
N PRO A 115 30.66 16.10 -1.98
CA PRO A 115 30.96 15.44 -3.25
C PRO A 115 32.00 14.33 -3.08
N GLY A 116 31.71 13.17 -3.64
CA GLY A 116 32.59 11.99 -3.54
C GLY A 116 32.27 11.05 -2.35
N ALA A 117 31.41 11.42 -1.42
CA ALA A 117 30.93 10.50 -0.39
C ALA A 117 30.12 9.36 -1.02
N THR A 118 30.35 8.14 -0.57
CA THR A 118 29.70 6.93 -1.11
C THR A 118 29.36 5.93 0.00
N GLY A 119 28.58 4.90 -0.33
CA GLY A 119 28.31 3.79 0.56
C GLY A 119 27.78 4.21 1.93
N ASP A 120 28.37 3.66 2.97
CA ASP A 120 27.96 3.87 4.37
C ASP A 120 28.15 5.33 4.82
N GLU A 121 29.21 5.98 4.37
CA GLU A 121 29.45 7.41 4.68
C GLU A 121 28.31 8.30 4.17
N LEU A 122 27.93 8.16 2.90
CA LEU A 122 26.82 8.93 2.32
C LEU A 122 25.49 8.62 3.03
N ARG A 123 25.26 7.36 3.36
CA ARG A 123 24.07 6.93 4.12
C ARG A 123 23.99 7.62 5.49
N ASP A 124 25.09 7.67 6.22
CA ASP A 124 25.12 8.24 7.57
C ASP A 124 24.97 9.77 7.54
N ILE A 125 25.57 10.45 6.54
CA ILE A 125 25.39 11.88 6.30
C ILE A 125 23.91 12.17 5.94
N TYR A 126 23.31 11.40 5.04
CA TYR A 126 21.91 11.54 4.69
C TYR A 126 20.97 11.29 5.88
N ALA A 127 21.26 10.28 6.70
CA ALA A 127 20.51 10.01 7.92
C ALA A 127 20.60 11.17 8.93
N ALA A 128 21.78 11.78 9.06
CA ALA A 128 21.97 12.98 9.90
C ALA A 128 21.19 14.18 9.37
N HIS A 129 21.23 14.42 8.06
CA HIS A 129 20.46 15.45 7.40
C HIS A 129 18.95 15.28 7.64
N ARG A 130 18.43 14.06 7.47
CA ARG A 130 17.02 13.77 7.74
C ARG A 130 16.64 14.02 9.21
N ARG A 131 17.47 13.61 10.17
CA ARG A 131 17.21 13.86 11.59
C ARG A 131 17.15 15.34 11.95
N ALA A 132 17.85 16.21 11.22
CA ALA A 132 17.81 17.66 11.46
C ALA A 132 16.44 18.28 11.12
N ASP A 133 15.71 17.67 10.17
CA ASP A 133 14.39 18.11 9.71
C ASP A 133 13.24 17.30 10.33
N GLU A 134 13.54 16.41 11.26
CA GLU A 134 12.53 15.53 11.85
C GLU A 134 11.54 16.32 12.71
N ILE A 135 10.26 16.06 12.51
CA ILE A 135 9.20 16.63 13.35
C ILE A 135 9.19 15.86 14.68
N PRO A 136 9.37 16.54 15.82
CA PRO A 136 9.23 15.89 17.12
C PRO A 136 7.87 15.20 17.26
N PRO A 137 7.79 13.99 17.83
CA PRO A 137 6.54 13.22 17.90
C PRO A 137 5.37 14.00 18.52
N GLU A 138 5.64 14.84 19.52
CA GLU A 138 4.65 15.70 20.19
C GLU A 138 4.06 16.79 19.30
N ARG A 139 4.72 17.13 18.18
CA ARG A 139 4.26 18.12 17.21
C ARG A 139 3.58 17.53 15.97
N VAL A 140 3.60 16.22 15.82
CA VAL A 140 3.06 15.55 14.63
C VAL A 140 1.58 15.89 14.41
N ASP A 141 0.75 15.84 15.46
CA ASP A 141 -0.69 16.16 15.34
C ASP A 141 -0.92 17.61 14.87
N GLU A 142 -0.23 18.58 15.47
CA GLU A 142 -0.31 20.00 15.09
C GLU A 142 0.09 20.19 13.61
N CYS A 143 1.24 19.65 13.23
CA CYS A 143 1.78 19.79 11.86
C CYS A 143 0.85 19.15 10.82
N VAL A 144 0.34 17.96 11.09
CA VAL A 144 -0.57 17.25 10.18
C VAL A 144 -1.87 18.02 9.97
N ARG A 145 -2.46 18.55 11.05
CA ARG A 145 -3.70 19.34 10.95
C ARG A 145 -3.49 20.65 10.21
N ALA A 146 -2.39 21.35 10.48
CA ALA A 146 -2.05 22.59 9.79
C ALA A 146 -1.82 22.35 8.27
N PHE A 147 -1.03 21.33 7.94
CA PHE A 147 -0.76 20.97 6.56
C PHE A 147 -2.03 20.51 5.82
N SER A 148 -2.83 19.65 6.44
CA SER A 148 -4.09 19.19 5.87
C SER A 148 -5.05 20.35 5.60
N SER A 149 -5.17 21.32 6.53
CA SER A 149 -6.01 22.50 6.35
C SER A 149 -5.56 23.36 5.19
N ALA A 150 -4.25 23.63 5.07
CA ALA A 150 -3.67 24.41 3.99
C ALA A 150 -3.83 23.72 2.63
N LEU A 151 -3.58 22.40 2.59
CA LEU A 151 -3.77 21.59 1.38
C LEU A 151 -5.25 21.56 0.94
N ARG A 152 -6.16 21.41 1.87
CA ARG A 152 -7.61 21.38 1.60
C ARG A 152 -8.10 22.72 1.04
N GLU A 153 -7.64 23.84 1.58
CA GLU A 153 -7.95 25.16 1.07
C GLU A 153 -7.44 25.36 -0.37
N ARG A 154 -6.21 24.91 -0.63
CA ARG A 154 -5.63 24.93 -1.97
C ARG A 154 -6.38 24.05 -2.96
N VAL A 155 -6.80 22.86 -2.55
CA VAL A 155 -7.58 21.93 -3.39
C VAL A 155 -8.95 22.52 -3.71
N ARG A 156 -9.64 23.10 -2.72
CA ARG A 156 -10.95 23.74 -2.92
C ARG A 156 -10.94 24.87 -3.95
N SER A 157 -9.81 25.55 -4.11
CA SER A 157 -9.68 26.60 -5.13
C SER A 157 -9.67 26.05 -6.56
N ALA A 158 -9.33 24.80 -6.76
CA ALA A 158 -9.20 24.13 -8.06
C ALA A 158 -10.30 23.08 -8.33
N TYR A 159 -10.82 22.45 -7.27
CA TYR A 159 -11.77 21.36 -7.36
C TYR A 159 -12.90 21.52 -6.33
N PRO A 160 -14.17 21.25 -6.72
CA PRO A 160 -15.27 21.22 -5.76
C PRO A 160 -15.08 20.00 -4.81
N LEU A 161 -14.92 20.27 -3.53
CA LEU A 161 -14.98 19.24 -2.50
C LEU A 161 -16.40 19.13 -1.94
N PRO A 162 -16.87 17.94 -1.56
CA PRO A 162 -18.15 17.79 -0.89
C PRO A 162 -18.20 18.60 0.42
N ASP A 163 -19.32 19.31 0.65
CA ASP A 163 -19.47 20.15 1.86
C ASP A 163 -19.47 19.34 3.15
N ASN A 164 -19.89 18.07 3.09
CA ASN A 164 -19.94 17.15 4.22
C ASN A 164 -18.69 16.26 4.35
N GLU A 165 -17.61 16.58 3.64
CA GLU A 165 -16.34 15.86 3.79
C GLU A 165 -15.73 16.14 5.16
N ILE A 166 -15.39 15.08 5.87
CA ILE A 166 -14.73 15.13 7.18
C ILE A 166 -13.51 14.20 7.16
N VAL A 167 -12.35 14.75 7.51
CA VAL A 167 -11.13 13.97 7.76
C VAL A 167 -10.74 14.16 9.22
N GLU A 168 -10.81 13.08 9.98
CA GLU A 168 -10.38 13.03 11.39
C GLU A 168 -8.94 12.50 11.44
N PHE A 169 -8.09 13.14 12.24
CA PHE A 169 -6.72 12.71 12.48
C PHE A 169 -6.55 12.22 13.91
N GLU A 170 -5.85 11.11 14.07
CA GLU A 170 -5.38 10.61 15.36
C GLU A 170 -3.90 10.23 15.29
N VAL A 171 -3.15 10.57 16.32
CA VAL A 171 -1.77 10.12 16.49
C VAL A 171 -1.78 8.92 17.43
N VAL A 172 -1.17 7.84 16.97
CA VAL A 172 -1.09 6.57 17.71
C VAL A 172 0.36 6.16 17.87
N THR A 173 0.63 5.20 18.76
CA THR A 173 1.93 4.58 18.98
C THR A 173 1.76 3.06 19.04
N ASP A 174 2.88 2.34 19.00
CA ASP A 174 2.91 0.88 19.15
C ASP A 174 2.04 0.15 18.12
N LYS A 175 2.18 0.57 16.84
CA LYS A 175 1.55 -0.09 15.69
C LYS A 175 2.60 -0.63 14.74
N PRO A 176 2.33 -1.76 14.03
CA PRO A 176 3.26 -2.32 13.06
C PRO A 176 3.29 -1.56 11.72
N TRP A 177 2.58 -0.45 11.59
CA TRP A 177 2.45 0.38 10.39
C TRP A 177 2.70 1.86 10.72
N SER A 178 3.10 2.65 9.72
CA SER A 178 3.39 4.09 9.85
C SER A 178 2.15 4.97 9.80
N GLY A 179 1.13 4.57 9.09
CA GLY A 179 -0.13 5.30 8.99
C GLY A 179 -1.21 4.47 8.30
N PHE A 180 -2.44 4.80 8.58
CA PHE A 180 -3.61 4.13 8.01
C PHE A 180 -4.74 5.13 7.75
N ASN A 181 -5.44 4.97 6.63
CA ASN A 181 -6.65 5.74 6.34
C ASN A 181 -7.86 4.80 6.31
N TYR A 182 -8.81 5.06 7.20
CA TYR A 182 -10.09 4.35 7.25
C TYR A 182 -11.18 5.19 6.61
N TYR A 183 -11.76 4.73 5.51
CA TYR A 183 -12.96 5.33 4.96
C TYR A 183 -14.18 4.88 5.78
N LEU A 184 -14.93 5.86 6.33
CA LEU A 184 -16.08 5.63 7.21
C LEU A 184 -17.43 5.77 6.49
N GLY A 185 -17.42 5.93 5.16
CA GLY A 185 -18.61 6.22 4.37
C GLY A 185 -19.01 7.70 4.38
N ASN A 186 -19.89 8.12 3.46
CA ASN A 186 -20.44 9.48 3.39
C ASN A 186 -19.38 10.60 3.41
N TYR A 187 -18.29 10.45 2.66
CA TYR A 187 -17.14 11.38 2.60
C TYR A 187 -16.43 11.60 3.94
N ARG A 188 -16.50 10.63 4.85
CA ARG A 188 -15.78 10.67 6.11
C ARG A 188 -14.60 9.71 6.09
N SER A 189 -13.46 10.17 6.58
CA SER A 189 -12.25 9.36 6.74
C SER A 189 -11.63 9.61 8.12
N ARG A 190 -10.98 8.58 8.66
CA ARG A 190 -10.11 8.68 9.81
C ARG A 190 -8.69 8.28 9.41
N VAL A 191 -7.75 9.18 9.61
CA VAL A 191 -6.33 8.98 9.33
C VAL A 191 -5.60 8.78 10.65
N ALA A 192 -5.09 7.58 10.87
CA ALA A 192 -4.24 7.24 12.00
C ALA A 192 -2.76 7.37 11.59
N ILE A 193 -1.94 8.00 12.43
CA ILE A 193 -0.52 8.28 12.18
C ILE A 193 0.27 7.71 13.34
N ASN A 194 1.19 6.78 13.05
CA ASN A 194 2.03 6.17 14.08
C ASN A 194 3.29 7.00 14.30
N ALA A 195 3.38 7.68 15.46
CA ALA A 195 4.43 8.64 15.74
C ALA A 195 5.76 8.01 16.17
N ASP A 196 5.79 6.74 16.54
CA ASP A 196 7.00 6.07 17.06
C ASP A 196 7.70 5.13 16.04
N LEU A 197 7.07 4.89 14.88
CA LEU A 197 7.63 4.01 13.86
C LEU A 197 8.22 4.75 12.67
N THR A 198 7.74 5.96 12.36
CA THR A 198 8.10 6.70 11.16
C THR A 198 8.63 8.08 11.51
N GLN A 199 9.73 8.47 10.87
CA GLN A 199 10.25 9.82 10.95
C GLN A 199 9.46 10.72 10.00
N TYR A 200 8.89 11.79 10.52
CA TYR A 200 8.18 12.82 9.74
C TYR A 200 9.09 14.04 9.54
N MET A 201 9.10 14.57 8.33
CA MET A 201 10.00 15.64 7.91
C MET A 201 9.22 16.93 7.68
N LEU A 202 9.85 18.07 7.94
CA LEU A 202 9.29 19.39 7.66
C LEU A 202 9.49 19.83 6.20
N SER A 203 10.46 19.25 5.52
CA SER A 203 10.83 19.55 4.12
C SER A 203 10.05 18.74 3.10
#